data_36deed704cddf31ca60fbf42ea7390a8
#
_entry.id   36deed704cddf31ca60fbf42ea7390a8
#
_cell.length_a   1.000
_cell.length_b   1.000
_cell.length_c   1.000
_cell.angle_alpha   90.00
_cell.angle_beta   90.00
_cell.angle_gamma   90.00
#
_symmetry.space_group_name_H-M   'P 1'
#
loop_
_entity.id
_entity.type
_entity.pdbx_description
1 polymer ?
#
loop_
_entity_poly.entity_id
_entity_poly.type
_entity_poly.pdbx_seq_one_letter_code
_entity_poly.pdbx_strand_id
1 'polypeptide(L)'
;NAQGEDVVAGIRTPQEITIEGSRRWAKMQNISEEERAAKYPSLEESMPTAYAELNAVQQKLEDYFHDMQDLEFTIQDGKLWMLQTRNGKRTGTAMVKMAVDMLEQGMINEETAILRLEAAKLDELLHPVFDKESQSKAKVLTKGLPASPGAACGRVVFFADEAEEWKNRGEQVILVRLETSPEDLRGMNVSEGILTARGGMTSHAAVVARGMGTPCVSGSHEIHIDYAKKTM
;
A
#
# COMPACT_ATOMS: atom_id res chain seq x y z
N ASN A 1 -6.31 -17.93 -21.13
CA ASN A 1 -7.26 -18.63 -20.25
C ASN A 1 -6.66 -18.74 -18.84
N ALA A 2 -7.02 -17.85 -17.95
CA ALA A 2 -6.71 -17.92 -16.52
C ALA A 2 -8.04 -18.09 -15.77
N GLN A 3 -8.06 -18.93 -14.74
CA GLN A 3 -9.18 -18.97 -13.81
C GLN A 3 -9.01 -17.84 -12.80
N GLY A 4 -10.11 -17.29 -12.26
CA GLY A 4 -10.06 -16.21 -11.29
C GLY A 4 -9.21 -16.56 -10.06
N GLU A 5 -9.17 -17.83 -9.67
CA GLU A 5 -8.33 -18.36 -8.60
C GLU A 5 -6.83 -18.17 -8.86
N ASP A 6 -6.36 -18.33 -10.10
CA ASP A 6 -4.95 -18.12 -10.49
C ASP A 6 -4.56 -16.64 -10.35
N VAL A 7 -5.49 -15.74 -10.64
CA VAL A 7 -5.28 -14.28 -10.52
C VAL A 7 -5.25 -13.88 -9.05
N VAL A 8 -6.18 -14.33 -8.24
CA VAL A 8 -6.27 -14.05 -6.81
C VAL A 8 -5.07 -14.61 -6.04
N ALA A 9 -4.59 -15.79 -6.44
CA ALA A 9 -3.38 -16.40 -5.88
C ALA A 9 -2.07 -15.77 -6.36
N GLY A 10 -2.13 -14.79 -7.28
CA GLY A 10 -0.94 -14.14 -7.83
C GLY A 10 -0.09 -15.00 -8.78
N ILE A 11 -0.65 -16.15 -9.22
CA ILE A 11 0.04 -17.08 -10.13
C ILE A 11 0.10 -16.52 -11.56
N ARG A 12 -0.92 -15.72 -11.92
CA ARG A 12 -1.01 -15.07 -13.23
C ARG A 12 -1.38 -13.61 -13.10
N THR A 13 -0.70 -12.77 -13.87
CA THR A 13 -1.08 -11.38 -14.05
C THR A 13 -2.16 -11.30 -15.13
N PRO A 14 -3.33 -10.71 -14.84
CA PRO A 14 -4.38 -10.53 -15.85
C PRO A 14 -3.93 -9.55 -16.93
N GLN A 15 -4.51 -9.67 -18.13
CA GLN A 15 -4.39 -8.63 -19.15
C GLN A 15 -5.12 -7.37 -18.73
N GLU A 16 -4.58 -6.24 -19.16
CA GLU A 16 -5.21 -4.93 -18.95
C GLU A 16 -6.55 -4.85 -19.69
N ILE A 17 -7.53 -4.19 -19.09
CA ILE A 17 -8.87 -4.03 -19.68
C ILE A 17 -8.86 -2.94 -20.75
N THR A 18 -8.19 -1.81 -20.50
CA THR A 18 -8.15 -0.65 -21.41
C THR A 18 -6.85 -0.56 -22.19
N ILE A 19 -6.90 0.06 -23.36
CA ILE A 19 -5.70 0.38 -24.17
C ILE A 19 -4.73 1.23 -23.38
N GLU A 20 -5.24 2.24 -22.66
CA GLU A 20 -4.41 3.12 -21.84
C GLU A 20 -3.68 2.36 -20.73
N GLY A 21 -4.40 1.47 -20.02
CA GLY A 21 -3.81 0.59 -19.00
C GLY A 21 -2.71 -0.29 -19.59
N SER A 22 -2.98 -0.93 -20.73
CA SER A 22 -2.02 -1.78 -21.44
C SER A 22 -0.77 -1.01 -21.87
N ARG A 23 -0.90 0.22 -22.38
CA ARG A 23 0.22 1.08 -22.74
C ARG A 23 1.02 1.51 -21.52
N ARG A 24 0.38 1.85 -20.41
CA ARG A 24 1.03 2.20 -19.14
C ARG A 24 1.83 1.02 -18.60
N TRP A 25 1.23 -0.15 -18.60
CA TRP A 25 1.89 -1.39 -18.19
C TRP A 25 3.12 -1.71 -19.06
N ALA A 26 2.98 -1.64 -20.39
CA ALA A 26 4.07 -1.90 -21.33
C ALA A 26 5.27 -0.94 -21.13
N LYS A 27 4.97 0.34 -20.89
CA LYS A 27 6.00 1.34 -20.59
C LYS A 27 6.78 1.00 -19.31
N MET A 28 6.08 0.51 -18.27
CA MET A 28 6.73 0.07 -17.01
C MET A 28 7.61 -1.18 -17.20
N GLN A 29 7.25 -2.04 -18.17
CA GLN A 29 7.99 -3.25 -18.51
C GLN A 29 9.07 -3.03 -19.59
N ASN A 30 9.23 -1.81 -20.09
CA ASN A 30 10.11 -1.47 -21.22
C ASN A 30 9.80 -2.28 -22.51
N ILE A 31 8.51 -2.53 -22.77
CA ILE A 31 8.00 -3.22 -23.97
C ILE A 31 7.60 -2.18 -25.00
N SER A 32 7.96 -2.40 -26.30
CA SER A 32 7.55 -1.50 -27.40
C SER A 32 6.04 -1.58 -27.66
N GLU A 33 5.47 -0.54 -28.29
CA GLU A 33 4.05 -0.53 -28.64
C GLU A 33 3.69 -1.63 -29.65
N GLU A 34 4.58 -1.94 -30.60
CA GLU A 34 4.40 -3.01 -31.56
C GLU A 34 4.33 -4.38 -30.88
N GLU A 35 5.24 -4.62 -29.94
CA GLU A 35 5.25 -5.86 -29.17
C GLU A 35 4.04 -5.95 -28.23
N ARG A 36 3.68 -4.85 -27.58
CA ARG A 36 2.50 -4.77 -26.74
C ARG A 36 1.23 -5.14 -27.52
N ALA A 37 0.99 -4.46 -28.65
CA ALA A 37 -0.21 -4.69 -29.46
C ALA A 37 -0.27 -6.14 -30.02
N ALA A 38 0.87 -6.72 -30.34
CA ALA A 38 0.92 -8.08 -30.89
C ALA A 38 0.77 -9.19 -29.84
N LYS A 39 1.36 -9.00 -28.64
CA LYS A 39 1.43 -10.07 -27.61
C LYS A 39 0.54 -9.84 -26.40
N TYR A 40 0.25 -8.57 -26.09
CA TYR A 40 -0.44 -8.15 -24.87
C TYR A 40 -1.56 -7.14 -25.14
N PRO A 41 -2.45 -7.40 -26.11
CA PRO A 41 -3.57 -6.48 -26.39
C PRO A 41 -4.50 -6.41 -25.17
N SER A 42 -5.09 -5.26 -24.95
CA SER A 42 -6.13 -5.07 -23.92
C SER A 42 -7.42 -5.83 -24.29
N LEU A 43 -8.35 -5.93 -23.31
CA LEU A 43 -9.70 -6.43 -23.59
C LEU A 43 -10.41 -5.52 -24.61
N GLU A 44 -10.21 -4.21 -24.50
CA GLU A 44 -10.76 -3.20 -25.42
C GLU A 44 -10.35 -3.44 -26.87
N GLU A 45 -9.09 -3.88 -27.12
CA GLU A 45 -8.60 -4.22 -28.46
C GLU A 45 -9.00 -5.62 -28.92
N SER A 46 -8.93 -6.60 -28.05
CA SER A 46 -9.14 -8.00 -28.41
C SER A 46 -10.61 -8.42 -28.48
N MET A 47 -11.47 -7.76 -27.68
CA MET A 47 -12.91 -8.04 -27.59
C MET A 47 -13.73 -6.76 -27.44
N PRO A 48 -13.74 -5.87 -28.45
CA PRO A 48 -14.35 -4.53 -28.32
C PRO A 48 -15.84 -4.54 -27.97
N THR A 49 -16.59 -5.53 -28.45
CA THR A 49 -18.01 -5.67 -28.11
C THR A 49 -18.22 -5.99 -26.63
N ALA A 50 -17.47 -6.96 -26.11
CA ALA A 50 -17.55 -7.33 -24.69
C ALA A 50 -17.05 -6.20 -23.78
N TYR A 51 -16.04 -5.46 -24.22
CA TYR A 51 -15.57 -4.27 -23.52
C TYR A 51 -16.65 -3.18 -23.48
N ALA A 52 -17.33 -2.91 -24.59
CA ALA A 52 -18.42 -1.94 -24.62
C ALA A 52 -19.58 -2.33 -23.68
N GLU A 53 -19.95 -3.61 -23.65
CA GLU A 53 -20.95 -4.13 -22.71
C GLU A 53 -20.50 -3.95 -21.25
N LEU A 54 -19.24 -4.30 -20.94
CA LEU A 54 -18.67 -4.15 -19.60
C LEU A 54 -18.70 -2.70 -19.14
N ASN A 55 -18.28 -1.78 -20.02
CA ASN A 55 -18.27 -0.36 -19.72
C ASN A 55 -19.69 0.20 -19.47
N ALA A 56 -20.67 -0.25 -20.26
CA ALA A 56 -22.08 0.13 -20.07
C ALA A 56 -22.65 -0.41 -18.75
N VAL A 57 -22.28 -1.63 -18.35
CA VAL A 57 -22.68 -2.19 -17.06
C VAL A 57 -22.01 -1.45 -15.91
N GLN A 58 -20.71 -1.16 -16.00
CA GLN A 58 -19.97 -0.38 -15.01
C GLN A 58 -20.64 0.98 -14.77
N GLN A 59 -20.90 1.76 -15.84
CA GLN A 59 -21.55 3.05 -15.74
C GLN A 59 -22.93 2.96 -15.07
N LYS A 60 -23.72 1.96 -15.47
CA LYS A 60 -25.05 1.75 -14.87
C LYS A 60 -25.00 1.43 -13.38
N LEU A 61 -23.98 0.68 -12.94
CA LEU A 61 -23.79 0.35 -11.52
C LEU A 61 -23.29 1.55 -10.73
N GLU A 62 -22.35 2.32 -11.28
CA GLU A 62 -21.88 3.56 -10.68
C GLU A 62 -23.01 4.59 -10.51
N ASP A 63 -23.85 4.77 -11.55
CA ASP A 63 -25.02 5.64 -11.51
C ASP A 63 -26.05 5.18 -10.46
N TYR A 64 -26.23 3.86 -10.31
CA TYR A 64 -27.21 3.30 -9.35
C TYR A 64 -26.72 3.36 -7.90
N PHE A 65 -25.46 2.97 -7.66
CA PHE A 65 -24.88 2.94 -6.32
C PHE A 65 -24.27 4.27 -5.89
N HIS A 66 -24.08 5.20 -6.82
CA HIS A 66 -23.33 6.44 -6.62
C HIS A 66 -21.94 6.20 -5.99
N ASP A 67 -21.32 5.07 -6.31
CA ASP A 67 -20.01 4.66 -5.80
C ASP A 67 -19.30 3.70 -6.75
N MET A 68 -17.97 3.61 -6.63
CA MET A 68 -17.16 2.65 -7.35
C MET A 68 -17.53 1.22 -6.97
N GLN A 69 -17.65 0.37 -7.98
CA GLN A 69 -18.01 -1.04 -7.81
C GLN A 69 -16.85 -1.96 -8.23
N ASP A 70 -16.61 -2.98 -7.45
CA ASP A 70 -15.74 -4.10 -7.76
C ASP A 70 -16.57 -5.18 -8.49
N LEU A 71 -16.17 -5.49 -9.72
CA LEU A 71 -16.94 -6.34 -10.62
C LEU A 71 -16.23 -7.66 -10.90
N GLU A 72 -16.98 -8.75 -10.79
CA GLU A 72 -16.55 -10.06 -11.28
C GLU A 72 -17.35 -10.45 -12.51
N PHE A 73 -16.66 -10.84 -13.59
CA PHE A 73 -17.30 -11.21 -14.84
C PHE A 73 -16.55 -12.35 -15.55
N THR A 74 -17.20 -12.98 -16.49
CA THR A 74 -16.57 -13.91 -17.44
C THR A 74 -17.03 -13.64 -18.85
N ILE A 75 -16.24 -14.07 -19.82
CA ILE A 75 -16.63 -14.02 -21.26
C ILE A 75 -16.63 -15.44 -21.78
N GLN A 76 -17.77 -15.88 -22.25
CA GLN A 76 -17.95 -17.19 -22.88
C GLN A 76 -18.59 -17.03 -24.24
N ASP A 77 -17.99 -17.63 -25.27
CA ASP A 77 -18.46 -17.57 -26.67
C ASP A 77 -18.71 -16.12 -27.16
N GLY A 78 -17.80 -15.20 -26.77
CA GLY A 78 -17.87 -13.78 -27.12
C GLY A 78 -18.93 -12.97 -26.35
N LYS A 79 -19.68 -13.59 -25.43
CA LYS A 79 -20.71 -12.95 -24.60
C LYS A 79 -20.20 -12.66 -23.20
N LEU A 80 -20.47 -11.46 -22.69
CA LEU A 80 -20.19 -11.06 -21.33
C LEU A 80 -21.23 -11.64 -20.36
N TRP A 81 -20.75 -12.13 -19.22
CA TRP A 81 -21.57 -12.60 -18.11
C TRP A 81 -21.10 -11.96 -16.83
N MET A 82 -21.95 -11.18 -16.19
CA MET A 82 -21.68 -10.63 -14.86
C MET A 82 -21.92 -11.71 -13.81
N LEU A 83 -20.95 -11.87 -12.91
CA LEU A 83 -21.01 -12.88 -11.85
C LEU A 83 -21.33 -12.25 -10.50
N GLN A 84 -20.66 -11.14 -10.17
CA GLN A 84 -20.84 -10.46 -8.88
C GLN A 84 -20.49 -8.98 -8.98
N THR A 85 -21.14 -8.16 -8.16
CA THR A 85 -20.73 -6.78 -7.85
C THR A 85 -20.71 -6.58 -6.35
N ARG A 86 -19.80 -5.74 -5.89
CA ARG A 86 -19.68 -5.33 -4.49
C ARG A 86 -19.04 -3.96 -4.37
N ASN A 87 -19.23 -3.31 -3.23
CA ASN A 87 -18.53 -2.07 -2.95
C ASN A 87 -17.02 -2.32 -2.90
N GLY A 88 -16.27 -1.57 -3.69
CA GLY A 88 -14.83 -1.72 -3.79
C GLY A 88 -14.11 -1.31 -2.50
N LYS A 89 -13.22 -2.18 -2.03
CA LYS A 89 -12.28 -1.84 -0.96
C LYS A 89 -11.23 -0.89 -1.52
N ARG A 90 -10.84 0.10 -0.71
CA ARG A 90 -9.92 1.15 -1.16
C ARG A 90 -8.91 1.51 -0.08
N THR A 91 -7.68 1.82 -0.48
CA THR A 91 -6.64 2.42 0.37
C THR A 91 -7.00 3.88 0.68
N GLY A 92 -6.35 4.49 1.66
CA GLY A 92 -6.58 5.90 1.99
C GLY A 92 -6.42 6.83 0.78
N THR A 93 -5.35 6.65 0.00
CA THR A 93 -5.11 7.44 -1.22
C THR A 93 -6.22 7.25 -2.26
N ALA A 94 -6.63 6.00 -2.52
CA ALA A 94 -7.72 5.71 -3.46
C ALA A 94 -9.05 6.29 -2.98
N MET A 95 -9.34 6.23 -1.68
CA MET A 95 -10.54 6.78 -1.06
C MET A 95 -10.67 8.28 -1.31
N VAL A 96 -9.60 9.05 -1.07
CA VAL A 96 -9.60 10.50 -1.31
C VAL A 96 -9.74 10.79 -2.80
N LYS A 97 -8.94 10.13 -3.66
CA LYS A 97 -9.00 10.35 -5.11
C LYS A 97 -10.39 10.07 -5.68
N MET A 98 -11.00 8.95 -5.31
CA MET A 98 -12.34 8.57 -5.77
C MET A 98 -13.41 9.53 -5.27
N ALA A 99 -13.34 10.00 -4.01
CA ALA A 99 -14.28 10.98 -3.48
C ALA A 99 -14.22 12.29 -4.27
N VAL A 100 -13.02 12.77 -4.59
CA VAL A 100 -12.83 13.98 -5.42
C VAL A 100 -13.33 13.77 -6.84
N ASP A 101 -12.97 12.66 -7.49
CA ASP A 101 -13.39 12.36 -8.86
C ASP A 101 -14.92 12.27 -8.99
N MET A 102 -15.59 11.60 -8.05
CA MET A 102 -17.05 11.49 -8.03
C MET A 102 -17.74 12.84 -7.76
N LEU A 103 -17.13 13.71 -6.96
CA LEU A 103 -17.59 15.07 -6.74
C LEU A 103 -17.46 15.91 -8.03
N GLU A 104 -16.30 15.87 -8.68
CA GLU A 104 -16.04 16.60 -9.93
C GLU A 104 -16.95 16.13 -11.07
N GLN A 105 -17.31 14.85 -11.11
CA GLN A 105 -18.26 14.28 -12.06
C GLN A 105 -19.73 14.61 -11.72
N GLY A 106 -19.99 15.23 -10.56
CA GLY A 106 -21.35 15.53 -10.10
C GLY A 106 -22.16 14.30 -9.67
N MET A 107 -21.48 13.16 -9.44
CA MET A 107 -22.12 11.91 -8.99
C MET A 107 -22.54 12.00 -7.52
N ILE A 108 -21.78 12.71 -6.69
CA ILE A 108 -22.04 12.97 -5.28
C ILE A 108 -21.87 14.46 -4.96
N ASN A 109 -22.42 14.91 -3.84
CA ASN A 109 -22.19 16.26 -3.33
C ASN A 109 -21.02 16.29 -2.33
N GLU A 110 -20.61 17.51 -1.91
CA GLU A 110 -19.49 17.73 -0.98
C GLU A 110 -19.71 17.03 0.36
N GLU A 111 -20.91 17.11 0.92
CA GLU A 111 -21.23 16.46 2.19
C GLU A 111 -21.03 14.94 2.10
N THR A 112 -21.53 14.32 1.04
CA THR A 112 -21.36 12.88 0.81
C THR A 112 -19.90 12.53 0.58
N ALA A 113 -19.15 13.35 -0.15
CA ALA A 113 -17.72 13.14 -0.35
C ALA A 113 -16.97 13.11 0.97
N ILE A 114 -17.23 14.08 1.87
CA ILE A 114 -16.60 14.16 3.20
C ILE A 114 -17.01 12.97 4.08
N LEU A 115 -18.30 12.61 4.11
CA LEU A 115 -18.80 11.50 4.93
C LEU A 115 -18.23 10.13 4.53
N ARG A 116 -17.75 9.97 3.28
CA ARG A 116 -17.09 8.76 2.79
C ARG A 116 -15.64 8.62 3.20
N LEU A 117 -15.04 9.68 3.75
CA LEU A 117 -13.65 9.65 4.18
C LEU A 117 -13.54 9.04 5.58
N GLU A 118 -12.91 7.89 5.66
CA GLU A 118 -12.60 7.23 6.94
C GLU A 118 -11.40 7.94 7.61
N ALA A 119 -11.61 8.55 8.76
CA ALA A 119 -10.58 9.32 9.46
C ALA A 119 -9.28 8.53 9.70
N ALA A 120 -9.38 7.25 10.05
CA ALA A 120 -8.20 6.40 10.25
C ALA A 120 -7.35 6.24 8.99
N LYS A 121 -7.99 6.16 7.81
CA LYS A 121 -7.28 6.08 6.53
C LYS A 121 -6.69 7.42 6.09
N LEU A 122 -7.27 8.54 6.53
CA LEU A 122 -6.69 9.86 6.30
C LEU A 122 -5.44 10.06 7.15
N ASP A 123 -5.46 9.62 8.39
CA ASP A 123 -4.30 9.68 9.28
C ASP A 123 -3.09 8.97 8.67
N GLU A 124 -3.28 7.80 8.05
CA GLU A 124 -2.22 7.09 7.32
C GLU A 124 -1.56 7.93 6.22
N LEU A 125 -2.30 8.85 5.58
CA LEU A 125 -1.77 9.70 4.50
C LEU A 125 -0.91 10.87 5.01
N LEU A 126 -0.99 11.20 6.29
CA LEU A 126 -0.22 12.26 6.92
C LEU A 126 1.17 11.78 7.36
N HIS A 127 1.39 10.47 7.37
CA HIS A 127 2.69 9.92 7.74
C HIS A 127 3.68 9.93 6.56
N PRO A 128 4.99 10.08 6.83
CA PRO A 128 6.03 9.96 5.82
C PRO A 128 5.96 8.61 5.10
N VAL A 129 6.23 8.61 3.80
CA VAL A 129 6.31 7.41 2.97
C VAL A 129 7.64 7.39 2.22
N PHE A 130 8.14 6.21 1.91
CA PHE A 130 9.31 6.08 1.05
C PHE A 130 8.96 6.44 -0.39
N ASP A 131 9.91 7.06 -1.09
CA ASP A 131 9.85 7.19 -2.53
C ASP A 131 9.79 5.79 -3.19
N LYS A 132 8.86 5.62 -4.14
CA LYS A 132 8.60 4.32 -4.78
C LYS A 132 9.83 3.75 -5.52
N GLU A 133 10.60 4.61 -6.16
CA GLU A 133 11.79 4.18 -6.89
C GLU A 133 12.88 3.70 -5.92
N SER A 134 13.15 4.45 -4.86
CA SER A 134 14.09 4.09 -3.80
C SER A 134 13.68 2.80 -3.09
N GLN A 135 12.39 2.65 -2.79
CA GLN A 135 11.86 1.44 -2.17
C GLN A 135 12.05 0.19 -3.04
N SER A 136 11.83 0.31 -4.36
CA SER A 136 11.97 -0.82 -5.29
C SER A 136 13.41 -1.32 -5.42
N LYS A 137 14.40 -0.44 -5.19
CA LYS A 137 15.84 -0.75 -5.23
C LYS A 137 16.39 -1.20 -3.88
N ALA A 138 15.66 -0.99 -2.80
CA ALA A 138 16.11 -1.32 -1.45
C ALA A 138 16.10 -2.82 -1.20
N LYS A 139 17.13 -3.32 -0.51
CA LYS A 139 17.17 -4.70 -0.03
C LYS A 139 16.28 -4.84 1.20
N VAL A 140 15.28 -5.71 1.15
CA VAL A 140 14.50 -6.07 2.33
C VAL A 140 15.37 -6.95 3.23
N LEU A 141 15.58 -6.52 4.47
CA LEU A 141 16.36 -7.27 5.47
C LEU A 141 15.47 -8.21 6.28
N THR A 142 14.25 -7.77 6.63
CA THR A 142 13.28 -8.52 7.42
C THR A 142 11.87 -7.97 7.22
N LYS A 143 10.90 -8.67 7.76
CA LYS A 143 9.49 -8.24 7.85
C LYS A 143 9.03 -8.31 9.29
N GLY A 144 8.13 -7.41 9.68
CA GLY A 144 7.51 -7.37 11.00
C GLY A 144 6.12 -6.78 10.96
N LEU A 145 5.51 -6.62 12.12
CA LEU A 145 4.17 -6.05 12.27
C LEU A 145 4.25 -4.51 12.15
N PRO A 146 3.36 -3.87 11.38
CA PRO A 146 3.29 -2.41 11.27
C PRO A 146 2.66 -1.82 12.55
N ALA A 147 3.47 -1.70 13.59
CA ALA A 147 3.01 -1.32 14.93
C ALA A 147 2.64 0.16 15.04
N SER A 148 3.30 1.03 14.29
CA SER A 148 2.95 2.44 14.10
C SER A 148 3.24 2.85 12.66
N PRO A 149 2.36 3.59 11.99
CA PRO A 149 2.47 3.90 10.58
C PRO A 149 3.62 4.87 10.29
N GLY A 150 4.06 4.92 9.02
CA GLY A 150 5.07 5.84 8.54
C GLY A 150 6.34 5.15 8.05
N ALA A 151 7.22 5.96 7.45
CA ALA A 151 8.54 5.56 6.98
C ALA A 151 9.60 6.36 7.71
N ALA A 152 10.69 5.74 8.07
CA ALA A 152 11.81 6.40 8.72
C ALA A 152 13.14 5.93 8.11
N CYS A 153 14.10 6.83 8.06
CA CYS A 153 15.48 6.56 7.67
C CYS A 153 16.42 7.06 8.75
N GLY A 154 17.51 6.36 8.97
CA GLY A 154 18.50 6.77 9.96
C GLY A 154 19.57 5.71 10.18
N ARG A 155 20.55 6.07 10.97
CA ARG A 155 21.60 5.15 11.43
C ARG A 155 21.04 4.22 12.50
N VAL A 156 21.40 2.96 12.45
CA VAL A 156 21.01 1.97 13.44
C VAL A 156 21.76 2.22 14.74
N VAL A 157 21.01 2.33 15.84
CA VAL A 157 21.53 2.38 17.21
C VAL A 157 20.83 1.34 18.08
N PHE A 158 21.54 0.81 19.06
CA PHE A 158 21.05 -0.33 19.87
C PHE A 158 20.72 0.05 21.32
N PHE A 159 21.06 1.25 21.75
CA PHE A 159 20.82 1.74 23.10
C PHE A 159 20.18 3.13 23.09
N ALA A 160 19.33 3.40 24.08
CA ALA A 160 18.62 4.67 24.21
C ALA A 160 19.59 5.86 24.33
N ASP A 161 20.65 5.71 25.12
CA ASP A 161 21.67 6.75 25.33
C ASP A 161 22.43 7.07 24.01
N GLU A 162 22.71 6.04 23.21
CA GLU A 162 23.31 6.24 21.88
C GLU A 162 22.38 7.03 20.94
N ALA A 163 21.08 6.73 21.00
CA ALA A 163 20.09 7.47 20.19
C ALA A 163 20.12 8.96 20.53
N GLU A 164 20.13 9.31 21.83
CA GLU A 164 20.23 10.71 22.29
C GLU A 164 21.56 11.35 21.86
N GLU A 165 22.68 10.66 22.04
CA GLU A 165 23.98 11.16 21.66
C GLU A 165 24.10 11.44 20.16
N TRP A 166 23.67 10.52 19.31
CA TRP A 166 23.71 10.69 17.85
C TRP A 166 22.74 11.76 17.38
N LYS A 167 21.55 11.85 17.98
CA LYS A 167 20.59 12.93 17.68
C LYS A 167 21.16 14.29 18.02
N ASN A 168 21.84 14.42 19.15
CA ASN A 168 22.51 15.67 19.57
C ASN A 168 23.65 16.09 18.62
N ARG A 169 24.22 15.14 17.87
CA ARG A 169 25.17 15.39 16.77
C ARG A 169 24.51 15.77 15.44
N GLY A 170 23.18 15.81 15.39
CA GLY A 170 22.41 16.10 14.17
C GLY A 170 22.16 14.90 13.28
N GLU A 171 22.43 13.67 13.74
CA GLU A 171 22.20 12.45 12.98
C GLU A 171 20.75 11.96 13.16
N GLN A 172 20.19 11.40 12.13
CA GLN A 172 18.93 10.65 12.19
C GLN A 172 19.21 9.21 12.60
N VAL A 173 18.42 8.69 13.54
CA VAL A 173 18.65 7.36 14.11
C VAL A 173 17.40 6.48 14.08
N ILE A 174 17.63 5.18 13.92
CA ILE A 174 16.64 4.12 14.09
C ILE A 174 17.04 3.32 15.32
N LEU A 175 16.18 3.29 16.33
CA LEU A 175 16.42 2.48 17.53
C LEU A 175 16.02 1.03 17.26
N VAL A 176 17.00 0.13 17.39
CA VAL A 176 16.81 -1.31 17.18
C VAL A 176 16.99 -2.04 18.49
N ARG A 177 15.95 -2.75 18.95
CA ARG A 177 15.95 -3.47 20.22
C ARG A 177 15.43 -4.88 20.04
N LEU A 178 15.84 -5.80 20.94
CA LEU A 178 15.18 -7.09 21.06
C LEU A 178 13.71 -6.89 21.46
N GLU A 179 13.50 -6.13 22.52
CA GLU A 179 12.22 -5.58 23.00
C GLU A 179 12.52 -4.22 23.61
N THR A 180 11.57 -3.31 23.64
CA THR A 180 11.72 -2.04 24.36
C THR A 180 11.17 -2.15 25.79
N SER A 181 11.77 -1.40 26.69
CA SER A 181 11.36 -1.23 28.08
C SER A 181 11.08 0.26 28.38
N PRO A 182 10.48 0.61 29.54
CA PRO A 182 10.31 2.01 29.93
C PRO A 182 11.59 2.82 29.96
N GLU A 183 12.75 2.18 30.18
CA GLU A 183 14.07 2.81 30.17
C GLU A 183 14.48 3.31 28.78
N ASP A 184 13.94 2.68 27.73
CA ASP A 184 14.21 3.06 26.34
C ASP A 184 13.43 4.29 25.87
N LEU A 185 12.50 4.81 26.68
CA LEU A 185 11.55 5.87 26.31
C LEU A 185 12.24 7.13 25.74
N ARG A 186 13.36 7.53 26.31
CA ARG A 186 14.13 8.71 25.85
C ARG A 186 14.70 8.46 24.44
N GLY A 187 15.32 7.29 24.24
CA GLY A 187 15.85 6.89 22.93
C GLY A 187 14.77 6.74 21.88
N MET A 188 13.60 6.21 22.25
CA MET A 188 12.45 6.11 21.38
C MET A 188 11.95 7.49 20.92
N ASN A 189 11.91 8.47 21.82
CA ASN A 189 11.40 9.81 21.54
C ASN A 189 12.28 10.61 20.58
N VAL A 190 13.59 10.36 20.54
CA VAL A 190 14.53 11.07 19.67
C VAL A 190 14.79 10.33 18.35
N SER A 191 14.32 9.09 18.23
CA SER A 191 14.51 8.25 17.04
C SER A 191 13.49 8.57 15.96
N GLU A 192 13.91 8.54 14.71
CA GLU A 192 13.04 8.66 13.54
C GLU A 192 12.14 7.44 13.35
N GLY A 193 12.57 6.29 13.85
CA GLY A 193 11.82 5.03 13.80
C GLY A 193 12.33 4.01 14.80
N ILE A 194 11.48 3.01 15.05
CA ILE A 194 11.74 1.94 16.04
C ILE A 194 11.58 0.59 15.34
N LEU A 195 12.53 -0.30 15.60
CA LEU A 195 12.52 -1.68 15.12
C LEU A 195 12.74 -2.63 16.27
N THR A 196 11.84 -3.61 16.46
CA THR A 196 12.06 -4.63 17.47
C THR A 196 12.03 -6.03 16.87
N ALA A 197 12.95 -6.90 17.37
CA ALA A 197 12.99 -8.29 16.97
C ALA A 197 11.82 -9.09 17.55
N ARG A 198 11.32 -8.71 18.72
CA ARG A 198 10.18 -9.33 19.42
C ARG A 198 9.09 -8.32 19.71
N GLY A 199 7.93 -8.82 20.06
CA GLY A 199 6.75 -8.02 20.42
C GLY A 199 5.67 -8.04 19.37
N GLY A 200 4.43 -7.85 19.82
CA GLY A 200 3.23 -7.78 19.01
C GLY A 200 2.66 -6.36 18.94
N MET A 201 1.47 -6.23 18.39
CA MET A 201 0.75 -4.94 18.27
C MET A 201 0.39 -4.30 19.62
N THR A 202 0.47 -5.04 20.71
CA THR A 202 0.23 -4.59 22.09
C THR A 202 1.50 -4.51 22.93
N SER A 203 2.68 -4.72 22.32
CA SER A 203 3.97 -4.60 23.02
C SER A 203 4.24 -3.16 23.47
N HIS A 204 5.14 -2.96 24.43
CA HIS A 204 5.56 -1.63 24.86
C HIS A 204 6.01 -0.75 23.68
N ALA A 205 6.86 -1.29 22.78
CA ALA A 205 7.29 -0.58 21.59
C ALA A 205 6.10 -0.08 20.75
N ALA A 206 5.14 -0.97 20.47
CA ALA A 206 3.98 -0.68 19.65
C ALA A 206 3.06 0.40 20.25
N VAL A 207 2.78 0.32 21.54
CA VAL A 207 1.88 1.25 22.23
C VAL A 207 2.52 2.63 22.35
N VAL A 208 3.80 2.68 22.76
CA VAL A 208 4.52 3.94 22.96
C VAL A 208 4.79 4.62 21.61
N ALA A 209 5.23 3.88 20.59
CA ALA A 209 5.48 4.46 19.27
C ALA A 209 4.23 5.10 18.65
N ARG A 210 3.07 4.45 18.78
CA ARG A 210 1.79 5.04 18.35
C ARG A 210 1.43 6.31 19.11
N GLY A 211 1.66 6.32 20.43
CA GLY A 211 1.44 7.51 21.25
C GLY A 211 2.35 8.68 20.87
N MET A 212 3.55 8.40 20.37
CA MET A 212 4.53 9.40 19.91
C MET A 212 4.35 9.79 18.43
N GLY A 213 3.59 9.01 17.65
CA GLY A 213 3.53 9.17 16.20
C GLY A 213 4.81 8.73 15.47
N THR A 214 5.66 7.94 16.11
CA THR A 214 6.93 7.47 15.56
C THR A 214 6.73 6.17 14.80
N PRO A 215 7.20 6.03 13.54
CA PRO A 215 7.13 4.79 12.79
C PRO A 215 7.73 3.61 13.55
N CYS A 216 7.02 2.48 13.60
CA CYS A 216 7.49 1.31 14.33
C CYS A 216 7.17 0.00 13.61
N VAL A 217 8.20 -0.81 13.41
CA VAL A 217 8.07 -2.21 12.99
C VAL A 217 8.42 -3.11 14.17
N SER A 218 7.48 -3.95 14.57
CA SER A 218 7.60 -4.82 15.75
C SER A 218 7.58 -6.30 15.37
N GLY A 219 8.28 -7.14 16.14
CA GLY A 219 8.25 -8.59 15.92
C GLY A 219 8.97 -9.07 14.67
N SER A 220 10.07 -8.44 14.32
CA SER A 220 10.95 -8.84 13.20
C SER A 220 11.86 -10.00 13.62
N HIS A 221 11.29 -11.20 13.72
CA HIS A 221 11.95 -12.37 14.33
C HIS A 221 13.20 -12.87 13.61
N GLU A 222 13.41 -12.47 12.35
CA GLU A 222 14.60 -12.84 11.57
C GLU A 222 15.85 -12.04 11.95
N ILE A 223 15.69 -10.94 12.71
CA ILE A 223 16.82 -10.12 13.14
C ILE A 223 17.45 -10.69 14.38
N HIS A 224 18.77 -10.88 14.31
CA HIS A 224 19.60 -11.27 15.44
C HIS A 224 20.46 -10.10 15.90
N ILE A 225 20.16 -9.57 17.09
CA ILE A 225 20.86 -8.41 17.64
C ILE A 225 22.00 -8.87 18.53
N ASP A 226 23.24 -8.49 18.18
CA ASP A 226 24.42 -8.63 19.03
C ASP A 226 24.78 -7.26 19.63
N TYR A 227 24.35 -7.04 20.86
CA TYR A 227 24.60 -5.78 21.56
C TYR A 227 26.09 -5.53 21.85
N ALA A 228 26.90 -6.58 22.01
CA ALA A 228 28.34 -6.43 22.29
C ALA A 228 29.09 -5.96 21.05
N LYS A 229 28.72 -6.49 19.88
CA LYS A 229 29.31 -6.09 18.59
C LYS A 229 28.56 -4.92 17.90
N LYS A 230 27.42 -4.51 18.45
CA LYS A 230 26.53 -3.50 17.86
C LYS A 230 26.19 -3.81 16.40
N THR A 231 25.71 -5.04 16.15
CA THR A 231 25.30 -5.53 14.82
C THR A 231 23.94 -6.20 14.88
N MET A 232 23.27 -6.28 13.72
CA MET A 232 22.06 -7.05 13.56
C MET A 232 22.11 -7.87 12.26
#